data_271a2a3ef6f4838069664be7aec3eb6c
#
_entry.id   271a2a3ef6f4838069664be7aec3eb6c
#
_cell.length_a   1.000
_cell.length_b   1.000
_cell.length_c   1.000
_cell.angle_alpha   90.00
_cell.angle_beta   90.00
_cell.angle_gamma   90.00
#
_symmetry.space_group_name_H-M   'P 1'
#
loop_
_entity.id
_entity.type
_entity.pdbx_description
1 polymer ?
#
loop_
_entity_poly.entity_id
_entity_poly.type
_entity_poly.pdbx_seq_one_letter_code
_entity_poly.pdbx_strand_id
1 'polypeptide(L)'
;MSIAIGTDIVEIARIAEVLERQGERFTDRILSPSEKLQYQNHSDGIAFVAKRFAAKEAIAKALGTGIGHGVSFQDMVIGNDEKGAPFAELSNGAAEVMQARGGKKMLISLADERHYAMAYAVLT
;
A
#
# COMPACT_ATOMS: atom_id res chain seq x y z
N MET A 1 3.80 -21.75 -0.42
CA MET A 1 4.17 -21.66 1.01
C MET A 1 4.35 -20.21 1.39
N SER A 2 3.79 -19.79 2.51
CA SER A 2 3.97 -18.42 3.01
C SER A 2 5.32 -18.26 3.67
N ILE A 3 6.00 -17.16 3.40
CA ILE A 3 7.29 -16.82 3.99
C ILE A 3 7.12 -15.82 5.12
N ALA A 4 6.28 -14.82 4.91
CA ALA A 4 6.06 -13.75 5.88
C ALA A 4 4.70 -13.10 5.67
N ILE A 5 4.25 -12.45 6.71
CA ILE A 5 2.96 -11.73 6.68
C ILE A 5 3.15 -10.33 7.23
N GLY A 6 2.24 -9.45 6.86
CA GLY A 6 2.19 -8.10 7.40
C GLY A 6 0.76 -7.62 7.43
N THR A 7 0.45 -6.79 8.39
CA THR A 7 -0.87 -6.17 8.49
C THR A 7 -0.72 -4.73 8.93
N ASP A 8 -1.67 -3.91 8.51
CA ASP A 8 -1.72 -2.52 8.95
C ASP A 8 -3.17 -2.10 9.06
N ILE A 9 -3.43 -1.21 9.98
CA ILE A 9 -4.74 -0.59 10.15
C ILE A 9 -4.53 0.90 10.35
N VAL A 10 -5.34 1.71 9.69
CA VAL A 10 -5.23 3.15 9.77
C VAL A 10 -6.61 3.76 9.98
N GLU A 11 -6.67 4.75 10.84
CA GLU A 11 -7.89 5.53 11.04
C GLU A 11 -8.03 6.50 9.87
N ILE A 12 -9.15 6.44 9.17
CA ILE A 12 -9.37 7.25 7.96
C ILE A 12 -9.30 8.74 8.28
N ALA A 13 -9.79 9.14 9.47
CA ALA A 13 -9.73 10.54 9.89
C ALA A 13 -8.30 11.08 9.97
N ARG A 14 -7.33 10.23 10.31
CA ARG A 14 -5.91 10.65 10.35
C ARG A 14 -5.37 10.91 8.94
N ILE A 15 -5.80 10.11 7.98
CA ILE A 15 -5.42 10.32 6.58
C ILE A 15 -6.03 11.63 6.09
N ALA A 16 -7.29 11.91 6.45
CA ALA A 16 -7.93 13.19 6.10
C ALA A 16 -7.14 14.38 6.65
N GLU A 17 -6.68 14.30 7.90
CA GLU A 17 -5.88 15.36 8.53
C GLU A 17 -4.54 15.57 7.82
N VAL A 18 -3.87 14.49 7.46
CA VAL A 18 -2.59 14.59 6.75
C VAL A 18 -2.77 15.19 5.37
N LEU A 19 -3.82 14.77 4.66
CA LEU A 19 -4.14 15.35 3.35
C LEU A 19 -4.45 16.83 3.45
N GLU A 20 -5.14 17.26 4.50
CA GLU A 20 -5.44 18.66 4.72
C GLU A 20 -4.16 19.47 4.97
N ARG A 21 -3.22 18.96 5.76
CA ARG A 21 -1.99 19.65 6.08
C ARG A 21 -0.96 19.62 4.96
N GLN A 22 -0.79 18.49 4.30
CA GLN A 22 0.29 18.27 3.34
C GLN A 22 -0.16 18.27 1.88
N GLY A 23 -1.42 17.94 1.61
CA GLY A 23 -1.96 17.90 0.26
C GLY A 23 -1.16 17.00 -0.66
N GLU A 24 -0.75 17.54 -1.80
CA GLU A 24 -0.02 16.79 -2.83
C GLU A 24 1.31 16.23 -2.34
N ARG A 25 1.92 16.84 -1.34
CA ARG A 25 3.17 16.34 -0.80
C ARG A 25 3.01 14.94 -0.23
N PHE A 26 1.86 14.68 0.40
CA PHE A 26 1.56 13.36 0.93
C PHE A 26 1.20 12.37 -0.18
N THR A 27 0.30 12.76 -1.09
CA THR A 27 -0.09 11.87 -2.19
C THR A 27 1.08 11.56 -3.12
N ASP A 28 1.95 12.52 -3.37
CA ASP A 28 3.15 12.28 -4.18
C ASP A 28 4.10 11.28 -3.54
N ARG A 29 4.14 11.26 -2.21
CA ARG A 29 4.98 10.31 -1.48
C ARG A 29 4.40 8.91 -1.48
N ILE A 30 3.07 8.79 -1.31
CA ILE A 30 2.38 7.51 -1.10
C ILE A 30 1.97 6.84 -2.40
N LEU A 31 1.49 7.62 -3.38
CA LEU A 31 0.85 7.09 -4.58
C LEU A 31 1.81 7.10 -5.77
N SER A 32 1.79 6.01 -6.53
CA SER A 32 2.44 5.96 -7.84
C SER A 32 1.69 6.85 -8.84
N PRO A 33 2.29 7.18 -10.00
CA PRO A 33 1.57 7.96 -11.01
C PRO A 33 0.22 7.38 -11.41
N SER A 34 0.13 6.06 -11.60
CA SER A 34 -1.15 5.42 -11.96
C SER A 34 -2.16 5.51 -10.82
N GLU A 35 -1.71 5.36 -9.59
CA GLU A 35 -2.59 5.48 -8.41
C GLU A 35 -3.09 6.93 -8.24
N LYS A 36 -2.25 7.91 -8.56
CA LYS A 36 -2.67 9.31 -8.50
C LYS A 36 -3.79 9.61 -9.49
N LEU A 37 -3.74 9.02 -10.68
CA LEU A 37 -4.81 9.16 -11.65
C LEU A 37 -6.12 8.56 -11.13
N GLN A 38 -6.05 7.39 -10.51
CA GLN A 38 -7.22 6.77 -9.88
C GLN A 38 -7.77 7.63 -8.75
N TYR A 39 -6.90 8.19 -7.94
CA TYR A 39 -7.27 9.06 -6.82
C TYR A 39 -8.05 10.28 -7.32
N GLN A 40 -7.57 10.92 -8.38
CA GLN A 40 -8.21 12.11 -8.92
C GLN A 40 -9.63 11.86 -9.41
N ASN A 41 -9.94 10.63 -9.80
CA ASN A 41 -11.25 10.25 -10.34
C ASN A 41 -12.09 9.44 -9.36
N HIS A 42 -11.62 9.24 -8.13
CA HIS A 42 -12.32 8.41 -7.16
C HIS A 42 -13.36 9.22 -6.38
N SER A 43 -14.54 8.64 -6.18
CA SER A 43 -15.62 9.31 -5.46
C SER A 43 -15.33 9.52 -3.97
N ASP A 44 -14.52 8.64 -3.37
CA ASP A 44 -14.08 8.77 -1.98
C ASP A 44 -12.54 8.70 -1.96
N GLY A 45 -11.92 9.85 -2.22
CA GLY A 45 -10.47 9.93 -2.31
C GLY A 45 -9.76 9.66 -1.00
N ILE A 46 -10.36 10.05 0.12
CA ILE A 46 -9.72 9.84 1.43
C ILE A 46 -9.62 8.35 1.74
N ALA A 47 -10.73 7.61 1.56
CA ALA A 47 -10.73 6.17 1.77
C ALA A 47 -9.78 5.46 0.80
N PHE A 48 -9.72 5.93 -0.44
CA PHE A 48 -8.79 5.40 -1.43
C PHE A 48 -7.34 5.51 -0.97
N VAL A 49 -6.93 6.70 -0.53
CA VAL A 49 -5.56 6.93 -0.05
C VAL A 49 -5.29 6.11 1.20
N ALA A 50 -6.27 6.04 2.12
CA ALA A 50 -6.11 5.28 3.36
C ALA A 50 -5.84 3.80 3.08
N LYS A 51 -6.57 3.20 2.13
CA LYS A 51 -6.37 1.79 1.75
C LYS A 51 -5.01 1.58 1.07
N ARG A 52 -4.60 2.49 0.21
CA ARG A 52 -3.28 2.40 -0.45
C ARG A 52 -2.14 2.53 0.57
N PHE A 53 -2.30 3.46 1.50
CA PHE A 53 -1.32 3.65 2.57
C PHE A 53 -1.20 2.38 3.43
N ALA A 54 -2.33 1.85 3.90
CA ALA A 54 -2.35 0.63 4.71
C ALA A 54 -1.74 -0.56 3.94
N ALA A 55 -2.05 -0.69 2.65
CA ALA A 55 -1.52 -1.77 1.83
C ALA A 55 0.01 -1.73 1.76
N LYS A 56 0.57 -0.55 1.53
CA LYS A 56 2.01 -0.40 1.37
C LYS A 56 2.75 -0.57 2.70
N GLU A 57 2.14 -0.12 3.80
CA GLU A 57 2.68 -0.38 5.13
C GLU A 57 2.67 -1.88 5.47
N ALA A 58 1.57 -2.57 5.14
CA ALA A 58 1.47 -4.01 5.36
C ALA A 58 2.52 -4.78 4.55
N ILE A 59 2.72 -4.38 3.30
CA ILE A 59 3.75 -4.97 2.44
C ILE A 59 5.13 -4.79 3.06
N ALA A 60 5.45 -3.57 3.51
CA ALA A 60 6.74 -3.28 4.11
C ALA A 60 6.97 -4.10 5.39
N LYS A 61 5.91 -4.35 6.16
CA LYS A 61 6.00 -5.24 7.33
C LYS A 61 6.25 -6.68 6.91
N ALA A 62 5.59 -7.15 5.85
CA ALA A 62 5.82 -8.50 5.34
C ALA A 62 7.25 -8.66 4.81
N LEU A 63 7.82 -7.59 4.23
CA LEU A 63 9.22 -7.58 3.81
C LEU A 63 10.19 -7.58 5.00
N GLY A 64 9.70 -7.21 6.18
CA GLY A 64 10.52 -7.18 7.39
C GLY A 64 11.31 -5.89 7.58
N THR A 65 11.13 -4.91 6.71
CA THR A 65 11.92 -3.67 6.73
C THR A 65 11.16 -2.49 7.29
N GLY A 66 9.83 -2.48 7.15
CA GLY A 66 9.08 -1.23 7.26
C GLY A 66 9.43 -0.32 6.08
N ILE A 67 8.83 0.86 6.04
CA ILE A 67 9.20 1.88 5.06
C ILE A 67 10.50 2.53 5.52
N GLY A 68 11.44 2.66 4.61
CA GLY A 68 12.81 3.06 4.90
C GLY A 68 13.75 1.92 4.57
N HIS A 69 15.02 2.07 4.89
CA HIS A 69 16.03 1.03 4.66
C HIS A 69 16.03 0.53 3.20
N GLY A 70 15.89 1.46 2.25
CA GLY A 70 15.88 1.14 0.83
C GLY A 70 14.53 0.72 0.26
N VAL A 71 13.48 0.68 1.08
CA VAL A 71 12.12 0.34 0.66
C VAL A 71 11.25 1.58 0.79
N SER A 72 10.63 2.00 -0.32
CA SER A 72 9.79 3.20 -0.32
C SER A 72 8.38 2.88 -0.85
N PHE A 73 7.46 3.78 -0.55
CA PHE A 73 6.09 3.66 -1.08
C PHE A 73 6.06 3.63 -2.60
N GLN A 74 6.99 4.34 -3.25
CA GLN A 74 7.04 4.40 -4.72
C GLN A 74 7.53 3.11 -5.36
N ASP A 75 8.09 2.19 -4.57
CA ASP A 75 8.50 0.87 -5.06
C ASP A 75 7.32 -0.09 -5.19
N MET A 76 6.13 0.34 -4.79
CA MET A 76 4.95 -0.51 -4.75
C MET A 76 3.81 0.13 -5.53
N VAL A 77 3.20 -0.65 -6.42
CA VAL A 77 2.01 -0.22 -7.15
C VAL A 77 0.88 -1.17 -6.81
N ILE A 78 -0.21 -0.62 -6.32
CA ILE A 78 -1.41 -1.38 -6.00
C ILE A 78 -2.43 -1.15 -7.10
N GLY A 79 -2.94 -2.22 -7.67
CA GLY A 79 -3.98 -2.16 -8.69
C GLY A 79 -5.12 -3.10 -8.35
N ASN A 80 -6.09 -3.15 -9.24
CA ASN A 80 -7.21 -4.08 -9.14
C ASN A 80 -7.31 -4.85 -10.45
N ASP A 81 -7.57 -6.15 -10.36
CA ASP A 81 -7.75 -6.96 -11.55
C ASP A 81 -9.16 -6.76 -12.12
N GLU A 82 -9.49 -7.52 -13.17
CA GLU A 82 -10.78 -7.42 -13.86
C GLU A 82 -11.96 -7.69 -12.93
N LYS A 83 -11.76 -8.49 -11.90
CA LYS A 83 -12.81 -8.84 -10.93
C LYS A 83 -12.82 -7.94 -9.72
N GLY A 84 -11.94 -6.93 -9.69
CA GLY A 84 -11.83 -5.99 -8.58
C GLY A 84 -10.92 -6.43 -7.46
N ALA A 85 -10.28 -7.60 -7.57
CA ALA A 85 -9.35 -8.06 -6.53
C ALA A 85 -8.07 -7.24 -6.55
N PRO A 86 -7.55 -6.83 -5.38
CA PRO A 86 -6.32 -6.04 -5.35
C PRO A 86 -5.10 -6.90 -5.64
N PHE A 87 -4.11 -6.28 -6.27
CA PHE A 87 -2.80 -6.91 -6.46
C PHE A 87 -1.71 -5.87 -6.22
N ALA A 88 -0.51 -6.35 -5.94
CA ALA A 88 0.65 -5.49 -5.70
C ALA A 88 1.78 -5.88 -6.65
N GLU A 89 2.43 -4.87 -7.22
CA GLU A 89 3.64 -5.03 -8.01
C GLU A 89 4.76 -4.29 -7.30
N LEU A 90 5.87 -4.99 -7.06
CA LEU A 90 7.03 -4.42 -6.38
C LEU A 90 8.15 -4.18 -7.38
N SER A 91 8.89 -3.09 -7.14
CA SER A 91 10.05 -2.72 -7.96
C SER A 91 11.18 -2.23 -7.07
N ASN A 92 12.33 -1.99 -7.68
CA ASN A 92 13.49 -1.39 -7.00
C ASN A 92 13.79 -2.04 -5.64
N GLY A 93 14.00 -1.25 -4.60
CA GLY A 93 14.39 -1.76 -3.29
C GLY A 93 13.42 -2.77 -2.69
N ALA A 94 12.13 -2.57 -2.85
CA ALA A 94 11.13 -3.52 -2.36
C ALA A 94 11.25 -4.88 -3.06
N ALA A 95 11.43 -4.86 -4.38
CA ALA A 95 11.60 -6.09 -5.15
C ALA A 95 12.90 -6.81 -4.76
N GLU A 96 13.97 -6.06 -4.53
CA GLU A 96 15.25 -6.63 -4.11
C GLU A 96 15.14 -7.32 -2.76
N VAL A 97 14.48 -6.70 -1.80
CA VAL A 97 14.27 -7.30 -0.47
C VAL A 97 13.41 -8.56 -0.59
N MET A 98 12.34 -8.50 -1.37
CA MET A 98 11.47 -9.66 -1.58
C MET A 98 12.28 -10.82 -2.15
N GLN A 99 13.08 -10.58 -3.16
CA GLN A 99 13.91 -11.59 -3.80
C GLN A 99 14.96 -12.15 -2.83
N ALA A 100 15.60 -11.29 -2.05
CA ALA A 100 16.61 -11.70 -1.09
C ALA A 100 16.03 -12.62 0.00
N ARG A 101 14.74 -12.47 0.31
CA ARG A 101 14.05 -13.33 1.26
C ARG A 101 13.53 -14.62 0.64
N GLY A 102 13.77 -14.82 -0.64
CA GLY A 102 13.27 -15.99 -1.36
C GLY A 102 11.81 -15.88 -1.76
N GLY A 103 11.23 -14.70 -1.66
CA GLY A 103 9.84 -14.47 -2.03
C GLY A 103 9.67 -14.31 -3.52
N LYS A 104 8.52 -14.75 -4.02
CA LYS A 104 8.19 -14.68 -5.45
C LYS A 104 6.99 -13.80 -5.71
N LYS A 105 6.08 -13.68 -4.74
CA LYS A 105 4.83 -12.98 -4.94
C LYS A 105 4.39 -12.32 -3.64
N MET A 106 3.83 -11.13 -3.77
CA MET A 106 3.22 -10.42 -2.65
C MET A 106 1.71 -10.40 -2.87
N LEU A 107 0.98 -11.12 -2.03
CA LEU A 107 -0.48 -11.15 -2.06
C LEU A 107 -1.01 -10.15 -1.06
N ILE A 108 -2.10 -9.49 -1.38
CA ILE A 108 -2.71 -8.52 -0.48
C ILE A 108 -4.22 -8.70 -0.41
N SER A 109 -4.76 -8.28 0.71
CA SER A 109 -6.20 -8.14 0.90
C SER A 109 -6.44 -6.81 1.60
N LEU A 110 -7.44 -6.08 1.16
CA LEU A 110 -7.78 -4.76 1.68
C LEU A 110 -9.21 -4.76 2.17
N ALA A 111 -9.46 -4.04 3.24
CA ALA A 111 -10.80 -3.86 3.75
C ALA A 111 -10.93 -2.47 4.36
N ASP A 112 -12.10 -1.89 4.27
CA ASP A 112 -12.39 -0.65 4.97
C ASP A 112 -13.82 -0.67 5.49
N GLU A 113 -14.02 0.08 6.52
CA GLU A 113 -15.34 0.35 7.07
C GLU A 113 -15.42 1.86 7.30
N ARG A 114 -16.41 2.35 8.03
CA ARG A 114 -16.63 3.78 8.16
C ARG A 114 -15.42 4.56 8.70
N HIS A 115 -14.70 3.98 9.65
CA HIS A 115 -13.64 4.69 10.37
C HIS A 115 -12.23 4.20 10.11
N TYR A 116 -12.08 2.96 9.61
CA TYR A 116 -10.78 2.33 9.48
C TYR A 116 -10.59 1.69 8.12
N ALA A 117 -9.36 1.76 7.64
CA ALA A 117 -8.91 0.96 6.51
C ALA A 117 -7.86 -0.01 7.01
N MET A 118 -7.86 -1.23 6.48
CA MET A 118 -6.86 -2.21 6.87
C MET A 118 -6.35 -2.96 5.65
N ALA A 119 -5.16 -3.51 5.80
CA ALA A 119 -4.54 -4.32 4.78
C ALA A 119 -3.84 -5.51 5.41
N TYR A 120 -3.81 -6.59 4.65
CA TYR A 120 -3.09 -7.80 5.00
C TYR A 120 -2.22 -8.16 3.81
N ALA A 121 -0.94 -8.45 4.06
CA ALA A 121 0.02 -8.82 3.02
C ALA A 121 0.62 -10.18 3.33
N VAL A 122 0.78 -11.00 2.31
CA VAL A 122 1.38 -12.33 2.44
C VAL A 122 2.47 -12.46 1.38
N LEU A 123 3.68 -12.71 1.84
CA LEU A 123 4.82 -12.99 0.96
C LEU A 123 4.89 -14.51 0.75
N THR A 124 4.83 -14.92 -0.51
CA THR A 124 4.93 -16.35 -0.85
C THR A 124 6.13 -16.65 -1.71
#